data_fa491da003e2ab29bea68feaf27dc878
#
_entry.id   fa491da003e2ab29bea68feaf27dc878
#
_cell.length_a   1.000
_cell.length_b   1.000
_cell.length_c   1.000
_cell.angle_alpha   90.00
_cell.angle_beta   90.00
_cell.angle_gamma   90.00
#
_symmetry.space_group_name_H-M   'P 1'
#
loop_
_entity.id
_entity.type
_entity.pdbx_description
1 polymer ?
#
loop_
_entity_poly.entity_id
_entity_poly.type
_entity_poly.pdbx_seq_one_letter_code
_entity_poly.pdbx_strand_id
1 'polypeptide(L)'
;MKNVWIGLAALTSAVGLSACSGKPSSGDAKQALASLLEQSGAGRVVEVRDFELSGCTQADGADGYRCDTRGQVMLEVAGRQVPIPVNKSLRYAKANGVWSAYTR
;
A
#
# COMPACT_ATOMS: atom_id res chain seq x y z
N MET A 1 -23.49 -35.15 13.51
CA MET A 1 -23.21 -34.77 13.57
C MET A 1 -22.72 -34.38 13.48
N LYS A 2 -22.36 -34.34 13.38
CA LYS A 2 -21.88 -33.93 13.32
C LYS A 2 -21.13 -33.49 12.99
N ASN A 3 -20.66 -33.55 12.59
CA ASN A 3 -19.87 -32.97 12.27
C ASN A 3 -19.41 -32.41 11.69
N VAL A 4 -19.58 -32.69 11.21
CA VAL A 4 -19.17 -32.04 10.49
C VAL A 4 -18.93 -31.02 10.46
N TRP A 5 -18.99 -30.90 10.77
CA TRP A 5 -18.71 -29.80 10.79
C TRP A 5 -17.72 -29.45 10.92
N ILE A 6 -17.39 -29.66 10.95
CA ILE A 6 -16.53 -29.39 11.18
C ILE A 6 -15.82 -28.88 10.44
N GLY A 7 -15.71 -29.16 10.04
CA GLY A 7 -14.96 -28.73 9.38
C GLY A 7 -14.97 -27.74 8.80
N LEU A 8 -15.33 -27.54 8.71
CA LEU A 8 -15.39 -26.54 8.18
C LEU A 8 -14.67 -25.62 8.52
N ALA A 9 -14.70 -25.66 9.10
CA ALA A 9 -14.15 -24.69 9.69
C ALA A 9 -12.98 -24.57 9.06
N ALA A 10 -12.40 -25.36 8.95
CA ALA A 10 -11.22 -25.28 8.42
C ALA A 10 -11.14 -24.44 7.33
N LEU A 11 -11.66 -24.51 6.80
CA LEU A 11 -11.51 -23.81 5.78
C LEU A 11 -11.29 -22.52 5.84
N THR A 12 -11.82 -22.11 6.07
CA THR A 12 -11.72 -20.86 6.09
C THR A 12 -10.53 -20.36 6.42
N SER A 13 -10.18 -20.67 7.26
CA SER A 13 -9.07 -20.16 7.72
C SER A 13 -8.19 -20.07 6.62
N ALA A 14 -8.01 -20.94 6.07
CA ALA A 14 -7.06 -20.92 5.18
C ALA A 14 -7.07 -19.81 4.43
N VAL A 15 -7.81 -19.53 4.07
CA VAL A 15 -7.83 -18.51 3.37
C VAL A 15 -7.20 -17.35 3.69
N GLY A 16 -7.73 -16.80 4.39
CA GLY A 16 -7.23 -15.57 4.71
C GLY A 16 -5.83 -15.61 4.64
N LEU A 17 -5.34 -16.56 4.98
CA LEU A 17 -4.07 -16.59 5.05
C LEU A 17 -3.40 -16.24 3.92
N SER A 18 -3.73 -16.76 3.05
CA SER A 18 -3.00 -16.52 1.95
C SER A 18 -2.87 -15.11 1.73
N ALA A 19 -3.78 -14.54 1.89
CA ALA A 19 -3.75 -13.16 1.62
C ALA A 19 -2.54 -12.71 2.18
N CYS A 20 -2.11 -13.36 3.03
CA CYS A 20 -0.99 -12.94 3.62
C CYS A 20 0.13 -12.86 2.72
N SER A 21 -0.06 -13.00 1.54
CA SER A 21 1.07 -12.87 0.72
C SER A 21 1.84 -11.68 1.13
N GLY A 22 1.25 -10.78 1.72
CA GLY A 22 2.06 -9.74 2.27
C GLY A 22 2.42 -8.54 1.42
N LYS A 23 2.59 -8.70 0.17
CA LYS A 23 2.98 -7.56 -0.66
C LYS A 23 1.77 -6.65 -0.93
N PRO A 24 1.98 -5.36 -0.99
CA PRO A 24 0.86 -4.47 -1.31
C PRO A 24 0.50 -4.58 -2.79
N SER A 25 -0.77 -4.40 -3.10
CA SER A 25 -1.19 -4.32 -4.50
C SER A 25 -0.90 -2.91 -4.98
N SER A 26 -0.97 -2.68 -6.28
CA SER A 26 -0.79 -1.35 -6.82
C SER A 26 -1.81 -0.38 -6.24
N GLY A 27 -3.05 -0.82 -6.09
CA GLY A 27 -4.07 0.04 -5.51
C GLY A 27 -3.79 0.40 -4.06
N ASP A 28 -3.33 -0.58 -3.27
CA ASP A 28 -3.01 -0.34 -1.87
C ASP A 28 -1.83 0.62 -1.76
N ALA A 29 -0.81 0.42 -2.59
CA ALA A 29 0.38 1.26 -2.54
C ALA A 29 0.05 2.68 -3.00
N LYS A 30 -0.81 2.81 -4.00
CA LYS A 30 -1.19 4.11 -4.50
C LYS A 30 -1.91 4.91 -3.40
N GLN A 31 -2.81 4.26 -2.68
CA GLN A 31 -3.51 4.92 -1.60
C GLN A 31 -2.56 5.28 -0.48
N ALA A 32 -1.63 4.41 -0.15
CA ALA A 32 -0.66 4.67 0.91
C ALA A 32 0.24 5.85 0.53
N LEU A 33 0.63 5.94 -0.72
CA LEU A 33 1.45 7.05 -1.19
C LEU A 33 0.66 8.36 -1.09
N ALA A 34 -0.60 8.35 -1.50
CA ALA A 34 -1.43 9.55 -1.42
C ALA A 34 -1.54 10.02 0.04
N SER A 35 -1.76 9.09 0.95
CA SER A 35 -1.88 9.45 2.36
C SER A 35 -0.57 10.01 2.90
N LEU A 36 0.56 9.45 2.49
CA LEU A 36 1.85 9.93 2.95
C LEU A 36 2.05 11.38 2.52
N LEU A 37 1.72 11.69 1.28
CA LEU A 37 1.89 13.05 0.79
C LEU A 37 0.94 14.03 1.47
N GLU A 38 -0.29 13.63 1.69
CA GLU A 38 -1.23 14.50 2.38
C GLU A 38 -0.84 14.73 3.82
N GLN A 39 -0.34 13.71 4.49
CA GLN A 39 0.08 13.86 5.88
C GLN A 39 1.34 14.70 6.01
N SER A 40 2.14 14.74 4.97
CA SER A 40 3.37 15.53 5.00
C SER A 40 3.08 17.02 4.74
N GLY A 41 1.85 17.36 4.43
CA GLY A 41 1.52 18.76 4.16
C GLY A 41 1.81 19.19 2.75
N ALA A 42 2.09 18.26 1.85
CA ALA A 42 2.40 18.62 0.48
C ALA A 42 1.20 19.20 -0.27
N GLY A 43 0.01 18.83 0.13
CA GLY A 43 -1.19 19.28 -0.54
C GLY A 43 -2.21 18.16 -0.58
N ARG A 44 -3.32 18.34 -1.27
CA ARG A 44 -4.34 17.32 -1.38
C ARG A 44 -4.10 16.55 -2.67
N VAL A 45 -4.07 15.23 -2.58
CA VAL A 45 -3.85 14.41 -3.76
C VAL A 45 -5.14 14.30 -4.55
N VAL A 46 -5.09 14.73 -5.81
CA VAL A 46 -6.25 14.69 -6.68
C VAL A 46 -6.22 13.43 -7.53
N GLU A 47 -5.04 13.03 -7.95
CA GLU A 47 -4.91 11.90 -8.85
C GLU A 47 -3.49 11.38 -8.83
N VAL A 48 -3.30 10.09 -9.05
CA VAL A 48 -1.97 9.50 -9.21
C VAL A 48 -1.95 8.86 -10.59
N ARG A 49 -1.04 9.28 -11.45
CA ARG A 49 -0.95 8.80 -12.82
C ARG A 49 0.25 7.94 -13.05
N ASP A 50 0.15 7.01 -13.97
CA ASP A 50 1.28 6.18 -14.39
C ASP A 50 1.98 5.50 -13.21
N PHE A 51 1.20 5.06 -12.25
CA PHE A 51 1.76 4.48 -11.05
C PHE A 51 2.31 3.08 -11.32
N GLU A 52 3.55 2.86 -10.92
CA GLU A 52 4.18 1.57 -11.07
C GLU A 52 4.84 1.18 -9.76
N LEU A 53 4.62 -0.05 -9.35
CA LEU A 53 5.23 -0.58 -8.14
C LEU A 53 6.01 -1.82 -8.54
N SER A 54 7.29 -1.87 -8.22
CA SER A 54 8.09 -3.01 -8.61
C SER A 54 9.18 -3.30 -7.58
N GLY A 55 9.82 -4.44 -7.75
CA GLY A 55 10.95 -4.77 -6.90
C GLY A 55 10.63 -4.87 -5.42
N CYS A 56 9.42 -5.29 -5.08
CA CYS A 56 9.05 -5.38 -3.67
C CYS A 56 9.79 -6.51 -2.98
N THR A 57 10.52 -6.17 -1.94
CA THR A 57 11.22 -7.16 -1.12
C THR A 57 10.90 -6.89 0.33
N GLN A 58 10.98 -7.90 1.14
CA GLN A 58 10.69 -7.76 2.55
C GLN A 58 11.63 -6.73 3.17
N ALA A 59 11.09 -5.81 3.95
CA ALA A 59 11.91 -4.76 4.53
C ALA A 59 12.86 -5.33 5.57
N ASP A 60 14.05 -4.72 5.65
CA ASP A 60 15.05 -5.17 6.55
C ASP A 60 14.91 -4.41 7.84
N GLY A 61 14.73 -5.11 8.95
CA GLY A 61 14.66 -4.46 10.25
C GLY A 61 13.38 -3.68 10.52
N ALA A 62 12.36 -3.87 9.69
CA ALA A 62 11.10 -3.18 9.90
C ALA A 62 9.99 -3.99 9.25
N ASP A 63 8.76 -3.68 9.60
CA ASP A 63 7.63 -4.38 9.02
C ASP A 63 7.42 -3.97 7.58
N GLY A 64 6.85 -4.85 6.80
CA GLY A 64 6.38 -4.53 5.46
C GLY A 64 7.37 -4.81 4.36
N TYR A 65 7.15 -4.17 3.26
CA TYR A 65 7.93 -4.39 2.05
C TYR A 65 8.47 -3.09 1.50
N ARG A 66 9.70 -3.14 1.02
CA ARG A 66 10.28 -1.98 0.36
C ARG A 66 10.12 -2.18 -1.13
N CYS A 67 9.49 -1.24 -1.79
CA CYS A 67 9.18 -1.34 -3.20
C CYS A 67 9.65 -0.10 -3.95
N ASP A 68 10.07 -0.29 -5.17
CA ASP A 68 10.38 0.85 -6.02
C ASP A 68 9.06 1.43 -6.49
N THR A 69 8.90 2.72 -6.31
CA THR A 69 7.65 3.42 -6.58
C THR A 69 7.87 4.50 -7.62
N ARG A 70 7.07 4.49 -8.67
CA ARG A 70 7.18 5.50 -9.73
C ARG A 70 5.78 5.97 -10.11
N GLY A 71 5.67 7.20 -10.49
CA GLY A 71 4.40 7.75 -10.92
C GLY A 71 4.41 9.26 -10.86
N GLN A 72 3.29 9.84 -11.20
CA GLN A 72 3.13 11.27 -11.13
C GLN A 72 1.92 11.57 -10.27
N VAL A 73 2.11 12.34 -9.22
CA VAL A 73 1.03 12.67 -8.32
C VAL A 73 0.58 14.10 -8.60
N MET A 74 -0.73 14.25 -8.83
CA MET A 74 -1.30 15.57 -9.04
C MET A 74 -1.77 16.09 -7.69
N LEU A 75 -1.13 17.13 -7.21
CA LEU A 75 -1.51 17.74 -5.93
C LEU A 75 -2.25 19.03 -6.16
N GLU A 76 -3.21 19.29 -5.29
CA GLU A 76 -3.89 20.57 -5.33
C GLU A 76 -3.28 21.42 -4.24
N VAL A 77 -2.64 22.53 -4.62
CA VAL A 77 -1.99 23.43 -3.69
C VAL A 77 -2.52 24.83 -3.98
N ALA A 78 -3.16 25.44 -3.03
CA ALA A 78 -3.71 26.80 -3.18
C ALA A 78 -4.61 26.92 -4.42
N GLY A 79 -5.42 25.89 -4.64
CA GLY A 79 -6.37 25.92 -5.75
C GLY A 79 -5.78 25.56 -7.11
N ARG A 80 -4.52 25.20 -7.15
CA ARG A 80 -3.86 24.85 -8.41
C ARG A 80 -3.40 23.41 -8.37
N GLN A 81 -3.43 22.74 -9.50
CA GLN A 81 -2.97 21.37 -9.58
C GLN A 81 -1.51 21.38 -10.01
N VAL A 82 -0.68 20.72 -9.24
CA VAL A 82 0.75 20.68 -9.47
C VAL A 82 1.20 19.24 -9.62
N PRO A 83 1.86 18.88 -10.71
CA PRO A 83 2.34 17.51 -10.89
C PRO A 83 3.66 17.31 -10.16
N ILE A 84 3.71 16.25 -9.37
CA ILE A 84 4.91 15.91 -8.62
C ILE A 84 5.36 14.52 -9.06
N PRO A 85 6.52 14.40 -9.66
CA PRO A 85 7.01 13.09 -10.06
C PRO A 85 7.52 12.34 -8.84
N VAL A 86 7.26 11.06 -8.78
CA VAL A 86 7.73 10.22 -7.70
C VAL A 86 8.57 9.12 -8.32
N ASN A 87 9.76 8.90 -7.80
CA ASN A 87 10.61 7.83 -8.28
C ASN A 87 11.56 7.51 -7.13
N LYS A 88 11.09 6.67 -6.23
CA LYS A 88 11.92 6.32 -5.07
C LYS A 88 11.46 5.01 -4.42
N SER A 89 12.33 4.47 -3.61
CA SER A 89 12.02 3.28 -2.86
C SER A 89 11.28 3.69 -1.61
N LEU A 90 10.11 3.10 -1.39
CA LEU A 90 9.33 3.39 -0.20
C LEU A 90 9.02 2.08 0.52
N ARG A 91 8.81 2.15 1.81
CA ARG A 91 8.44 0.99 2.59
C ARG A 91 6.92 1.03 2.81
N TYR A 92 6.26 -0.06 2.51
CA TYR A 92 4.81 -0.16 2.69
C TYR A 92 4.54 -1.21 3.76
N ALA A 93 3.76 -0.85 4.74
CA ALA A 93 3.42 -1.77 5.82
C ALA A 93 1.93 -1.70 6.11
N LYS A 94 1.36 -2.83 6.49
CA LYS A 94 -0.05 -2.92 6.75
C LYS A 94 -0.30 -3.06 8.25
N ALA A 95 -1.18 -2.27 8.77
CA ALA A 95 -1.57 -2.35 10.17
C ALA A 95 -3.08 -2.12 10.26
N ASN A 96 -3.76 -3.01 10.96
CA ASN A 96 -5.21 -2.92 11.12
C ASN A 96 -5.93 -2.84 9.78
N GLY A 97 -5.44 -3.58 8.81
CA GLY A 97 -6.08 -3.61 7.49
C GLY A 97 -5.76 -2.42 6.60
N VAL A 98 -4.92 -1.52 7.05
CA VAL A 98 -4.63 -0.32 6.29
C VAL A 98 -3.15 -0.27 5.94
N TRP A 99 -2.85 0.01 4.67
CA TRP A 99 -1.47 0.15 4.22
C TRP A 99 -0.99 1.58 4.42
N SER A 100 0.23 1.72 4.86
CA SER A 100 0.87 3.03 5.00
C SER A 100 2.22 3.00 4.31
N ALA A 101 2.65 4.14 3.80
CA ALA A 101 3.94 4.26 3.13
C ALA A 101 4.88 5.08 4.00
N TYR A 102 6.15 4.67 4.01
CA TYR A 102 7.17 5.32 4.80
C TYR A 102 8.41 5.56 3.96
N THR A 103 9.09 6.65 4.23
CA THR A 103 10.30 6.98 3.47
C THR A 103 11.50 6.19 3.98
N ARG A 104 11.41 5.55 5.12
CA ARG A 104 12.51 4.70 5.57
C ARG A 104 12.04 3.38 6.13
#